data_99a2707dc4fac5903abe9ccaa969a9db
#
_entry.id   99a2707dc4fac5903abe9ccaa969a9db
#
_cell.length_a   1.000
_cell.length_b   1.000
_cell.length_c   1.000
_cell.angle_alpha   90.00
_cell.angle_beta   90.00
_cell.angle_gamma   90.00
#
_symmetry.space_group_name_H-M   'P 1'
#
loop_
_entity.id
_entity.type
_entity.pdbx_description
1 polymer ?
#
loop_
_entity_poly.entity_id
_entity_poly.type
_entity_poly.pdbx_seq_one_letter_code
_entity_poly.pdbx_strand_id
1 'polypeptide(L)'
;MGFLDKLLGRSASADAIVIVSGLPRSGTSMMMKMLDAGGIPPLTDHIRTADDDNPKGYYEFERAKKLKEGDDTWLLEAQGKAVKVISALLPHLPDTYEYRVIFMRRAMPEILASQRKMLINRGEDPDKVSDEEIAELYEKHLANVFTFIERYDNVQRLDVDYNGMLKNPRPHVEE
;
A
#
# COMPACT_ATOMS: atom_id res chain seq x y z
N MET A 1 -22.44 -5.63 6.23
CA MET A 1 -21.08 -5.78 6.84
C MET A 1 -20.19 -4.81 6.11
N GLY A 2 -19.72 -3.77 6.79
CA GLY A 2 -18.98 -2.69 6.14
C GLY A 2 -17.57 -3.10 5.71
N PHE A 3 -16.97 -2.35 4.80
CA PHE A 3 -15.57 -2.53 4.36
C PHE A 3 -14.61 -2.65 5.56
N LEU A 4 -14.79 -1.81 6.59
CA LEU A 4 -14.02 -1.87 7.83
C LEU A 4 -14.29 -3.18 8.61
N ASP A 5 -15.51 -3.71 8.57
CA ASP A 5 -15.84 -4.98 9.22
C ASP A 5 -15.19 -6.17 8.52
N LYS A 6 -15.08 -6.14 7.18
CA LYS A 6 -14.32 -7.12 6.40
C LYS A 6 -12.82 -7.01 6.67
N LEU A 7 -12.32 -5.78 6.73
CA LEU A 7 -10.91 -5.49 6.97
C LEU A 7 -10.49 -5.89 8.38
N LEU A 8 -11.33 -5.57 9.38
CA LEU A 8 -11.02 -5.83 10.79
C LEU A 8 -11.48 -7.23 11.23
N GLY A 9 -12.39 -7.88 10.49
CA GLY A 9 -12.97 -9.18 10.84
C GLY A 9 -13.78 -9.14 12.15
N ARG A 10 -14.77 -9.99 12.32
CA ARG A 10 -15.53 -10.11 13.59
C ARG A 10 -14.68 -10.62 14.77
N SER A 11 -13.44 -11.08 14.51
CA SER A 11 -12.49 -11.57 15.52
C SER A 11 -11.11 -10.94 15.38
N ALA A 12 -10.99 -9.82 14.66
CA ALA A 12 -9.71 -9.13 14.53
C ALA A 12 -9.30 -8.59 15.90
N SER A 13 -8.10 -8.92 16.33
CA SER A 13 -7.45 -8.24 17.44
C SER A 13 -7.47 -6.73 17.17
N ALA A 14 -7.88 -5.93 18.16
CA ALA A 14 -7.79 -4.47 18.09
C ALA A 14 -6.35 -3.98 17.82
N ASP A 15 -5.39 -4.89 18.00
CA ASP A 15 -3.96 -4.64 17.85
C ASP A 15 -3.42 -4.99 16.44
N ALA A 16 -4.27 -5.49 15.52
CA ALA A 16 -3.81 -5.80 14.16
C ALA A 16 -3.30 -4.55 13.45
N ILE A 17 -2.17 -4.68 12.76
CA ILE A 17 -1.56 -3.61 11.98
C ILE A 17 -2.22 -3.58 10.59
N VAL A 18 -2.79 -2.45 10.20
CA VAL A 18 -3.32 -2.25 8.87
C VAL A 18 -2.21 -1.77 7.93
N ILE A 19 -1.88 -2.57 6.94
CA ILE A 19 -0.86 -2.21 5.94
C ILE A 19 -1.53 -1.83 4.64
N VAL A 20 -1.23 -0.65 4.13
CA VAL A 20 -1.60 -0.25 2.77
C VAL A 20 -0.40 -0.46 1.86
N SER A 21 -0.57 -1.33 0.87
CA SER A 21 0.49 -1.73 -0.05
C SER A 21 0.03 -1.74 -1.51
N GLY A 22 0.96 -1.97 -2.41
CA GLY A 22 0.76 -2.03 -3.85
C GLY A 22 2.01 -1.62 -4.61
N LEU A 23 1.91 -1.63 -5.94
CA LEU A 23 2.93 -1.05 -6.80
C LEU A 23 2.98 0.48 -6.62
N PRO A 24 4.10 1.12 -6.95
CA PRO A 24 4.14 2.57 -7.06
C PRO A 24 3.01 3.08 -7.98
N ARG A 25 2.39 4.20 -7.64
CA ARG A 25 1.29 4.82 -8.43
C ARG A 25 -0.04 4.03 -8.47
N SER A 26 -0.21 3.02 -7.62
CA SER A 26 -1.44 2.20 -7.55
C SER A 26 -2.56 2.82 -6.70
N GLY A 27 -2.35 3.97 -6.04
CA GLY A 27 -3.37 4.65 -5.25
C GLY A 27 -3.24 4.43 -3.73
N THR A 28 -2.11 3.99 -3.24
CA THR A 28 -1.87 3.75 -1.80
C THR A 28 -2.09 4.99 -0.93
N SER A 29 -1.69 6.20 -1.39
CA SER A 29 -1.94 7.44 -0.64
C SER A 29 -3.43 7.79 -0.54
N MET A 30 -4.22 7.48 -1.58
CA MET A 30 -5.67 7.64 -1.53
C MET A 30 -6.28 6.74 -0.46
N MET A 31 -5.87 5.47 -0.42
CA MET A 31 -6.36 4.51 0.57
C MET A 31 -5.98 4.93 1.99
N MET A 32 -4.75 5.37 2.23
CA MET A 32 -4.35 5.89 3.54
C MET A 32 -5.27 7.03 4.01
N LYS A 33 -5.60 7.96 3.09
CA LYS A 33 -6.52 9.07 3.39
C LYS A 33 -7.94 8.58 3.69
N MET A 34 -8.41 7.54 3.01
CA MET A 34 -9.73 6.95 3.26
C MET A 34 -9.78 6.28 4.64
N LEU A 35 -8.73 5.56 5.02
CA LEU A 35 -8.62 4.92 6.35
C LEU A 35 -8.59 5.97 7.46
N ASP A 36 -7.81 7.03 7.29
CA ASP A 36 -7.75 8.16 8.22
C ASP A 36 -9.14 8.80 8.41
N ALA A 37 -9.82 9.08 7.30
CA ALA A 37 -11.20 9.62 7.34
C ALA A 37 -12.21 8.63 7.95
N GLY A 38 -11.95 7.32 7.84
CA GLY A 38 -12.74 6.23 8.43
C GLY A 38 -12.42 5.94 9.89
N GLY A 39 -11.47 6.67 10.51
CA GLY A 39 -11.13 6.55 11.93
C GLY A 39 -9.99 5.56 12.24
N ILE A 40 -9.28 5.04 11.23
CA ILE A 40 -8.05 4.28 11.43
C ILE A 40 -6.87 5.26 11.32
N PRO A 41 -6.20 5.59 12.44
CA PRO A 41 -5.17 6.62 12.43
C PRO A 41 -3.95 6.17 11.61
N PRO A 42 -3.39 7.03 10.74
CA PRO A 42 -2.18 6.71 10.00
C PRO A 42 -0.94 6.84 10.88
N LEU A 43 -0.01 5.89 10.74
CA LEU A 43 1.35 6.03 11.22
C LEU A 43 2.20 6.69 10.13
N THR A 44 2.59 7.94 10.35
CA THR A 44 3.37 8.76 9.42
C THR A 44 4.28 9.71 10.19
N ASP A 45 5.41 10.08 9.61
CA ASP A 45 6.38 11.03 10.18
C ASP A 45 6.27 12.44 9.59
N HIS A 46 5.42 12.62 8.59
CA HIS A 46 5.21 13.89 7.88
C HIS A 46 6.48 14.47 7.22
N ILE A 47 7.54 13.68 7.05
CA ILE A 47 8.80 14.14 6.44
C ILE A 47 8.59 14.47 4.96
N ARG A 48 7.87 13.58 4.25
CA ARG A 48 7.54 13.82 2.84
C ARG A 48 6.26 14.62 2.71
N THR A 49 6.39 15.88 2.34
CA THR A 49 5.27 16.79 2.11
C THR A 49 4.59 16.56 0.75
N ALA A 50 3.40 17.14 0.57
CA ALA A 50 2.69 17.15 -0.70
C ALA A 50 3.51 17.88 -1.79
N ASP A 51 3.42 17.39 -3.02
CA ASP A 51 4.03 17.97 -4.21
C ASP A 51 3.07 17.86 -5.42
N ASP A 52 3.51 18.28 -6.61
CA ASP A 52 2.72 18.24 -7.84
C ASP A 52 2.33 16.81 -8.26
N ASP A 53 3.13 15.81 -7.89
CA ASP A 53 2.85 14.40 -8.16
C ASP A 53 1.81 13.79 -7.21
N ASN A 54 1.70 14.34 -6.01
CA ASN A 54 0.71 13.96 -5.01
C ASN A 54 0.32 15.15 -4.11
N PRO A 55 -0.55 16.04 -4.59
CA PRO A 55 -0.92 17.26 -3.89
C PRO A 55 -1.70 17.03 -2.58
N LYS A 56 -2.12 15.80 -2.33
CA LYS A 56 -2.84 15.40 -1.10
C LYS A 56 -1.93 14.75 -0.04
N GLY A 57 -0.61 14.71 -0.30
CA GLY A 57 0.39 14.12 0.61
C GLY A 57 0.60 12.61 0.40
N TYR A 58 1.68 12.10 0.98
CA TYR A 58 2.17 10.75 0.72
C TYR A 58 1.85 9.74 1.82
N TYR A 59 1.61 10.17 3.04
CA TYR A 59 1.42 9.27 4.20
C TYR A 59 2.56 8.26 4.34
N GLU A 60 3.80 8.69 4.09
CA GLU A 60 4.98 7.83 4.22
C GLU A 60 5.47 7.82 5.67
N PHE A 61 6.13 6.73 6.02
CA PHE A 61 6.83 6.55 7.29
C PHE A 61 8.23 6.02 6.95
N GLU A 62 9.26 6.85 7.14
CA GLU A 62 10.61 6.56 6.66
C GLU A 62 11.20 5.29 7.27
N ARG A 63 10.87 4.99 8.53
CA ARG A 63 11.34 3.77 9.18
C ARG A 63 10.81 2.50 8.52
N ALA A 64 9.61 2.52 7.93
CA ALA A 64 9.08 1.38 7.20
C ALA A 64 9.97 0.99 6.01
N LYS A 65 10.70 1.93 5.42
CA LYS A 65 11.65 1.65 4.33
C LYS A 65 12.86 0.84 4.77
N LYS A 66 13.16 0.82 6.08
CA LYS A 66 14.28 0.11 6.68
C LYS A 66 13.93 -1.30 7.20
N LEU A 67 12.74 -1.80 6.94
CA LEU A 67 12.33 -3.18 7.31
C LEU A 67 13.33 -4.23 6.82
N LYS A 68 13.83 -4.07 5.58
CA LYS A 68 14.85 -4.97 5.02
C LYS A 68 16.18 -4.95 5.80
N GLU A 69 16.45 -3.87 6.50
CA GLU A 69 17.65 -3.67 7.32
C GLU A 69 17.45 -4.18 8.78
N GLY A 70 16.23 -4.67 9.09
CA GLY A 70 15.85 -5.18 10.40
C GLY A 70 15.31 -4.10 11.36
N ASP A 71 14.97 -2.89 10.88
CA ASP A 71 14.28 -1.89 11.69
C ASP A 71 12.78 -2.19 11.75
N ASP A 72 12.38 -3.03 12.70
CA ASP A 72 11.00 -3.49 12.93
C ASP A 72 10.40 -3.02 14.25
N THR A 73 11.16 -2.38 15.13
CA THR A 73 10.71 -1.98 16.47
C THR A 73 9.54 -1.00 16.47
N TRP A 74 9.33 -0.27 15.37
CA TRP A 74 8.20 0.64 15.15
C TRP A 74 6.86 -0.08 14.97
N LEU A 75 6.88 -1.39 14.65
CA LEU A 75 5.65 -2.18 14.49
C LEU A 75 4.82 -2.24 15.79
N LEU A 76 5.46 -2.17 16.94
CA LEU A 76 4.74 -2.06 18.21
C LEU A 76 3.86 -0.80 18.25
N GLU A 77 4.36 0.31 17.73
CA GLU A 77 3.64 1.58 17.65
C GLU A 77 2.55 1.57 16.55
N ALA A 78 2.69 0.68 15.56
CA ALA A 78 1.76 0.56 14.44
C ALA A 78 0.49 -0.24 14.77
N GLN A 79 0.44 -0.91 15.92
CA GLN A 79 -0.74 -1.67 16.33
C GLN A 79 -1.98 -0.76 16.39
N GLY A 80 -3.08 -1.22 15.78
CA GLY A 80 -4.32 -0.47 15.66
C GLY A 80 -4.26 0.74 14.71
N LYS A 81 -3.17 0.90 13.96
CA LYS A 81 -2.97 2.00 13.00
C LYS A 81 -2.80 1.49 11.58
N ALA A 82 -2.92 2.41 10.62
CA ALA A 82 -2.60 2.15 9.22
C ALA A 82 -1.18 2.66 8.90
N VAL A 83 -0.39 1.84 8.21
CA VAL A 83 0.94 2.23 7.74
C VAL A 83 1.12 1.85 6.26
N LYS A 84 1.75 2.73 5.51
CA LYS A 84 2.05 2.49 4.10
C LYS A 84 3.39 1.77 3.97
N VAL A 85 3.36 0.56 3.40
CA VAL A 85 4.54 -0.27 3.16
C VAL A 85 4.58 -0.66 1.69
N ILE A 86 5.65 -0.36 0.98
CA ILE A 86 5.80 -0.75 -0.42
C ILE A 86 5.83 -2.28 -0.56
N SER A 87 5.28 -2.80 -1.65
CA SER A 87 5.11 -4.25 -1.83
C SER A 87 6.41 -5.06 -1.72
N ALA A 88 7.54 -4.47 -2.10
CA ALA A 88 8.86 -5.10 -1.99
C ALA A 88 9.31 -5.35 -0.53
N LEU A 89 8.72 -4.68 0.44
CA LEU A 89 9.06 -4.82 1.86
C LEU A 89 8.13 -5.77 2.62
N LEU A 90 6.99 -6.17 2.05
CA LEU A 90 6.08 -7.11 2.69
C LEU A 90 6.76 -8.42 3.12
N PRO A 91 7.70 -9.00 2.33
CA PRO A 91 8.44 -10.18 2.74
C PRO A 91 9.37 -10.01 3.94
N HIS A 92 9.55 -8.80 4.44
CA HIS A 92 10.40 -8.51 5.61
C HIS A 92 9.59 -8.22 6.88
N LEU A 93 8.27 -8.35 6.82
CA LEU A 93 7.42 -8.24 8.00
C LEU A 93 7.66 -9.45 8.91
N PRO A 94 7.91 -9.26 10.22
CA PRO A 94 8.05 -10.37 11.15
C PRO A 94 6.71 -11.07 11.38
N ASP A 95 6.74 -12.33 11.80
CA ASP A 95 5.56 -13.16 12.07
C ASP A 95 4.94 -12.94 13.46
N THR A 96 5.51 -12.02 14.23
CA THR A 96 5.10 -11.72 15.63
C THR A 96 3.84 -10.86 15.74
N TYR A 97 3.37 -10.27 14.65
CA TYR A 97 2.19 -9.40 14.61
C TYR A 97 1.13 -9.93 13.63
N GLU A 98 -0.12 -9.54 13.86
CA GLU A 98 -1.22 -9.77 12.93
C GLU A 98 -1.31 -8.61 11.93
N TYR A 99 -1.40 -8.92 10.63
CA TYR A 99 -1.45 -7.92 9.57
C TYR A 99 -2.73 -8.02 8.75
N ARG A 100 -3.30 -6.85 8.45
CA ARG A 100 -4.39 -6.65 7.50
C ARG A 100 -3.85 -5.87 6.32
N VAL A 101 -3.52 -6.55 5.26
CA VAL A 101 -2.90 -5.94 4.07
C VAL A 101 -3.98 -5.54 3.07
N ILE A 102 -4.20 -4.24 2.91
CA ILE A 102 -4.98 -3.69 1.80
C ILE A 102 -4.02 -3.52 0.63
N PHE A 103 -4.20 -4.36 -0.38
CA PHE A 103 -3.34 -4.33 -1.56
C PHE A 103 -4.04 -3.60 -2.72
N MET A 104 -3.51 -2.42 -3.06
CA MET A 104 -4.07 -1.60 -4.12
C MET A 104 -3.72 -2.16 -5.50
N ARG A 105 -4.77 -2.47 -6.27
CA ARG A 105 -4.68 -2.93 -7.66
C ARG A 105 -5.05 -1.81 -8.60
N ARG A 106 -4.25 -1.61 -9.63
CA ARG A 106 -4.51 -0.64 -10.69
C ARG A 106 -4.06 -1.22 -12.03
N ALA A 107 -4.73 -0.84 -13.12
CA ALA A 107 -4.35 -1.28 -14.46
C ALA A 107 -2.91 -0.88 -14.78
N MET A 108 -2.11 -1.83 -15.26
CA MET A 108 -0.67 -1.64 -15.54
C MET A 108 -0.40 -0.44 -16.47
N PRO A 109 -1.14 -0.25 -17.58
CA PRO A 109 -0.94 0.93 -18.43
C PRO A 109 -1.10 2.27 -17.71
N GLU A 110 -2.01 2.34 -16.72
CA GLU A 110 -2.21 3.57 -15.94
C GLU A 110 -1.10 3.80 -14.92
N ILE A 111 -0.56 2.73 -14.33
CA ILE A 111 0.62 2.81 -13.45
C ILE A 111 1.79 3.37 -14.25
N LEU A 112 2.08 2.79 -15.42
CA LEU A 112 3.19 3.19 -16.29
C LEU A 112 3.03 4.64 -16.76
N ALA A 113 1.84 5.02 -17.22
CA ALA A 113 1.56 6.42 -17.63
C ALA A 113 1.77 7.41 -16.47
N SER A 114 1.33 7.05 -15.24
CA SER A 114 1.52 7.88 -14.05
C SER A 114 2.97 7.96 -13.63
N GLN A 115 3.73 6.88 -13.77
CA GLN A 115 5.17 6.84 -13.49
C GLN A 115 5.95 7.68 -14.49
N ARG A 116 5.64 7.55 -15.77
CA ARG A 116 6.24 8.33 -16.85
C ARG A 116 6.05 9.84 -16.62
N LYS A 117 4.84 10.27 -16.26
CA LYS A 117 4.57 11.66 -15.91
C LYS A 117 5.42 12.14 -14.73
N MET A 118 5.56 11.32 -13.70
CA MET A 118 6.39 11.64 -12.54
C MET A 118 7.87 11.80 -12.91
N LEU A 119 8.42 10.92 -13.75
CA LEU A 119 9.81 11.02 -14.21
C LEU A 119 10.03 12.32 -14.99
N ILE A 120 9.13 12.65 -15.92
CA ILE A 120 9.17 13.92 -16.67
C ILE A 120 9.16 15.12 -15.72
N ASN A 121 8.24 15.14 -14.73
CA ASN A 121 8.15 16.25 -13.76
C ASN A 121 9.44 16.42 -12.94
N ARG A 122 10.20 15.36 -12.75
CA ARG A 122 11.49 15.35 -12.03
C ARG A 122 12.69 15.66 -12.94
N GLY A 123 12.47 15.81 -14.26
CA GLY A 123 13.55 15.98 -15.23
C GLY A 123 14.37 14.71 -15.48
N GLU A 124 13.79 13.55 -15.14
CA GLU A 124 14.38 12.24 -15.40
C GLU A 124 13.93 11.73 -16.78
N ASP A 125 14.78 10.91 -17.42
CA ASP A 125 14.46 10.31 -18.73
C ASP A 125 13.43 9.19 -18.55
N PRO A 126 12.20 9.35 -19.09
CA PRO A 126 11.15 8.35 -18.98
C PRO A 126 11.36 7.15 -19.91
N ASP A 127 12.25 7.25 -20.90
CA ASP A 127 12.51 6.23 -21.90
C ASP A 127 13.77 5.39 -21.59
N LYS A 128 14.37 5.60 -20.42
CA LYS A 128 15.56 4.87 -19.97
C LYS A 128 15.32 3.36 -19.85
N VAL A 129 14.10 2.96 -19.52
CA VAL A 129 13.62 1.57 -19.49
C VAL A 129 12.26 1.56 -20.18
N SER A 130 12.01 0.61 -21.07
CA SER A 130 10.74 0.53 -21.80
C SER A 130 9.56 0.19 -20.88
N ASP A 131 8.36 0.60 -21.26
CA ASP A 131 7.14 0.29 -20.51
C ASP A 131 6.90 -1.23 -20.43
N GLU A 132 7.27 -1.98 -21.47
CA GLU A 132 7.17 -3.44 -21.52
C GLU A 132 8.09 -4.09 -20.48
N GLU A 133 9.35 -3.64 -20.40
CA GLU A 133 10.31 -4.17 -19.42
C GLU A 133 9.87 -3.85 -17.99
N ILE A 134 9.36 -2.66 -17.74
CA ILE A 134 8.83 -2.29 -16.41
C ILE A 134 7.61 -3.14 -16.07
N ALA A 135 6.69 -3.36 -17.02
CA ALA A 135 5.51 -4.19 -16.81
C ALA A 135 5.89 -5.62 -16.44
N GLU A 136 6.80 -6.25 -17.17
CA GLU A 136 7.30 -7.61 -16.88
C GLU A 136 7.94 -7.70 -15.49
N LEU A 137 8.76 -6.71 -15.13
CA LEU A 137 9.37 -6.64 -13.79
C LEU A 137 8.31 -6.53 -12.70
N TYR A 138 7.29 -5.72 -12.89
CA TYR A 138 6.20 -5.54 -11.93
C TYR A 138 5.34 -6.80 -11.80
N GLU A 139 5.00 -7.45 -12.91
CA GLU A 139 4.23 -8.71 -12.90
C GLU A 139 4.98 -9.81 -12.17
N LYS A 140 6.26 -10.00 -12.47
CA LYS A 140 7.12 -10.95 -11.78
C LYS A 140 7.25 -10.63 -10.28
N HIS A 141 7.41 -9.35 -9.95
CA HIS A 141 7.46 -8.89 -8.58
C HIS A 141 6.18 -9.21 -7.82
N LEU A 142 5.00 -8.91 -8.40
CA LEU A 142 3.71 -9.19 -7.78
C LEU A 142 3.50 -10.69 -7.55
N ALA A 143 3.86 -11.54 -8.53
CA ALA A 143 3.76 -12.99 -8.39
C ALA A 143 4.58 -13.48 -7.18
N ASN A 144 5.81 -12.99 -7.03
CA ASN A 144 6.68 -13.34 -5.91
C ASN A 144 6.12 -12.87 -4.56
N VAL A 145 5.64 -11.63 -4.49
CA VAL A 145 5.06 -11.05 -3.26
C VAL A 145 3.82 -11.82 -2.84
N PHE A 146 2.92 -12.16 -3.76
CA PHE A 146 1.70 -12.89 -3.42
C PHE A 146 2.00 -14.33 -2.98
N THR A 147 2.89 -15.02 -3.66
CA THR A 147 3.36 -16.36 -3.24
C THR A 147 3.95 -16.31 -1.84
N PHE A 148 4.62 -15.22 -1.48
CA PHE A 148 5.17 -15.05 -0.14
C PHE A 148 4.06 -14.83 0.89
N ILE A 149 3.17 -13.86 0.67
CA ILE A 149 2.08 -13.51 1.61
C ILE A 149 1.18 -14.72 1.90
N GLU A 150 0.88 -15.54 0.90
CA GLU A 150 0.01 -16.72 1.01
C GLU A 150 0.58 -17.83 1.92
N ARG A 151 1.85 -17.74 2.29
CA ARG A 151 2.49 -18.71 3.21
C ARG A 151 2.37 -18.34 4.68
N TYR A 152 1.88 -17.14 5.00
CA TYR A 152 1.84 -16.62 6.36
C TYR A 152 0.41 -16.53 6.87
N ASP A 153 0.10 -17.28 7.91
CA ASP A 153 -1.24 -17.32 8.53
C ASP A 153 -1.59 -16.01 9.27
N ASN A 154 -0.58 -15.24 9.67
CA ASN A 154 -0.72 -13.96 10.35
C ASN A 154 -0.97 -12.78 9.38
N VAL A 155 -1.07 -13.03 8.08
CA VAL A 155 -1.32 -12.01 7.05
C VAL A 155 -2.66 -12.28 6.35
N GLN A 156 -3.60 -11.36 6.51
CA GLN A 156 -4.83 -11.36 5.72
C GLN A 156 -4.75 -10.27 4.67
N ARG A 157 -4.98 -10.62 3.39
CA ARG A 157 -4.93 -9.71 2.26
C ARG A 157 -6.32 -9.41 1.72
N LEU A 158 -6.57 -8.13 1.48
CA LEU A 158 -7.72 -7.63 0.74
C LEU A 158 -7.22 -6.87 -0.50
N ASP A 159 -7.54 -7.37 -1.68
CA ASP A 159 -7.26 -6.66 -2.93
C ASP A 159 -8.35 -5.60 -3.19
N VAL A 160 -7.93 -4.37 -3.47
CA VAL A 160 -8.82 -3.24 -3.77
C VAL A 160 -8.53 -2.70 -5.16
N ASP A 161 -9.52 -2.75 -6.05
CA ASP A 161 -9.42 -2.14 -7.38
C ASP A 161 -9.55 -0.62 -7.29
N TYR A 162 -8.46 0.09 -7.64
CA TYR A 162 -8.39 1.54 -7.65
C TYR A 162 -9.44 2.17 -8.56
N ASN A 163 -9.62 1.63 -9.76
CA ASN A 163 -10.54 2.17 -10.75
C ASN A 163 -12.00 1.93 -10.36
N GLY A 164 -12.30 0.75 -9.83
CA GLY A 164 -13.60 0.45 -9.27
C GLY A 164 -13.95 1.37 -8.10
N MET A 165 -13.01 1.58 -7.18
CA MET A 165 -13.16 2.48 -6.05
C MET A 165 -13.45 3.93 -6.48
N LEU A 166 -12.79 4.44 -7.53
CA LEU A 166 -13.04 5.79 -8.04
C LEU A 166 -14.39 5.93 -8.75
N LYS A 167 -14.82 4.89 -9.50
CA LYS A 167 -16.07 4.92 -10.26
C LYS A 167 -17.30 4.78 -9.38
N ASN A 168 -17.23 3.88 -8.40
CA ASN A 168 -18.32 3.60 -7.48
C ASN A 168 -17.76 3.18 -6.11
N PRO A 169 -17.50 4.13 -5.21
CA PRO A 169 -16.88 3.82 -3.91
C PRO A 169 -17.80 3.02 -2.98
N ARG A 170 -19.13 3.17 -3.08
CA ARG A 170 -20.08 2.57 -2.12
C ARG A 170 -19.92 1.06 -1.95
N PRO A 171 -19.91 0.21 -3.00
CA PRO A 171 -19.74 -1.23 -2.82
C PRO A 171 -18.43 -1.62 -2.14
N HIS A 172 -17.40 -0.79 -2.28
CA HIS A 172 -16.09 -1.02 -1.69
C HIS A 172 -15.95 -0.52 -0.25
N VAL A 173 -16.88 0.31 0.23
CA VAL A 173 -16.86 0.91 1.57
C VAL A 173 -17.96 0.34 2.48
N GLU A 174 -19.12 -0.04 1.90
CA GLU A 174 -20.30 -0.51 2.63
C GLU A 174 -20.39 -2.05 2.72
N GLU A 175 -19.66 -2.80 1.90
CA GLU A 175 -19.55 -4.27 1.96
C GLU A 175 -18.46 -4.72 2.94
#